data_5288a3d7a1a282d209a54fb1b4a2adb5
#
_entry.id   5288a3d7a1a282d209a54fb1b4a2adb5
#
_cell.length_a   1.000
_cell.length_b   1.000
_cell.length_c   1.000
_cell.angle_alpha   90.00
_cell.angle_beta   90.00
_cell.angle_gamma   90.00
#
_symmetry.space_group_name_H-M   'P 1'
#
loop_
_entity.id
_entity.type
_entity.pdbx_description
1 polymer ?
#
loop_
_entity_poly.entity_id
_entity_poly.type
_entity_poly.pdbx_seq_one_letter_code
_entity_poly.pdbx_strand_id
1 'polypeptide(L)'
;MKIGTDGVLLGSWAPIRDANTIVDIGTGCGLIALMIGQRTVAQRATVRAIDVDRDAAQQALENFSASPWRDRLPSDVEQIHISLQDFAADPDAESRFDLAVCNPPYFTNDFLPSRDARRVARHTSLLPRKSLFLNSRRVLSPTGRLCLVLPYAQAAETIEVALETEFRLWARTDVRPNPTGQLKRVLLEFGRQSFDGSICADRDPIHDELVVEVTRNEFTDDYRALTEQFHLRFAKDKG
;
A
#
# COMPACT_ATOMS: atom_id res chain seq x y z
N MET A 1 0.05 15.17 -8.07
CA MET A 1 -0.76 13.93 -8.32
C MET A 1 -2.15 14.11 -7.73
N LYS A 2 -3.21 13.51 -8.32
CA LYS A 2 -4.55 13.55 -7.70
C LYS A 2 -4.65 12.48 -6.60
N ILE A 3 -5.24 12.82 -5.46
CA ILE A 3 -5.58 11.86 -4.41
C ILE A 3 -6.60 10.87 -5.00
N GLY A 4 -6.23 9.60 -5.05
CA GLY A 4 -7.07 8.52 -5.56
C GLY A 4 -7.72 7.73 -4.44
N THR A 5 -8.90 7.17 -4.70
CA THR A 5 -9.62 6.30 -3.75
C THR A 5 -8.77 5.11 -3.29
N ASP A 6 -7.91 4.59 -4.16
CA ASP A 6 -7.04 3.43 -3.89
C ASP A 6 -6.07 3.71 -2.73
N GLY A 7 -5.42 4.89 -2.74
CA GLY A 7 -4.54 5.30 -1.63
C GLY A 7 -5.28 5.47 -0.31
N VAL A 8 -6.49 6.04 -0.34
CA VAL A 8 -7.33 6.20 0.86
C VAL A 8 -7.76 4.83 1.40
N LEU A 9 -8.19 3.92 0.52
CA LEU A 9 -8.57 2.56 0.92
C LEU A 9 -7.40 1.84 1.59
N LEU A 10 -6.23 1.79 0.93
CA LEU A 10 -5.07 1.09 1.48
C LEU A 10 -4.55 1.74 2.78
N GLY A 11 -4.42 3.06 2.80
CA GLY A 11 -3.95 3.79 3.98
C GLY A 11 -4.89 3.68 5.19
N SER A 12 -6.20 3.45 4.95
CA SER A 12 -7.18 3.18 6.01
C SER A 12 -7.19 1.72 6.45
N TRP A 13 -7.08 0.79 5.50
CA TRP A 13 -7.26 -0.65 5.70
C TRP A 13 -6.01 -1.35 6.25
N ALA A 14 -4.81 -0.95 5.82
CA ALA A 14 -3.58 -1.63 6.21
C ALA A 14 -3.49 -1.86 7.73
N PRO A 15 -3.17 -3.11 8.18
CA PRO A 15 -3.12 -3.46 9.59
C PRO A 15 -1.82 -2.93 10.22
N ILE A 16 -1.92 -1.78 10.88
CA ILE A 16 -0.79 -1.10 11.51
C ILE A 16 -0.50 -1.56 12.94
N ARG A 17 -1.32 -2.45 13.51
CA ARG A 17 -1.09 -2.97 14.85
C ARG A 17 0.26 -3.67 14.91
N ASP A 18 1.02 -3.38 15.95
CA ASP A 18 2.33 -3.98 16.23
C ASP A 18 3.42 -3.67 15.18
N ALA A 19 3.15 -2.77 14.22
CA ALA A 19 4.13 -2.30 13.25
C ALA A 19 4.83 -1.03 13.75
N ASN A 20 6.11 -1.13 14.08
CA ASN A 20 6.93 0.00 14.54
C ASN A 20 7.75 0.60 13.41
N THR A 21 8.02 -0.18 12.37
CA THR A 21 8.77 0.23 11.19
C THR A 21 7.98 -0.11 9.93
N ILE A 22 7.64 0.92 9.16
CA ILE A 22 6.74 0.79 8.01
C ILE A 22 7.40 1.41 6.77
N VAL A 23 7.22 0.79 5.61
CA VAL A 23 7.67 1.35 4.33
C VAL A 23 6.50 1.49 3.35
N ASP A 24 6.35 2.69 2.78
CA ASP A 24 5.43 3.00 1.68
C ASP A 24 6.19 2.98 0.36
N ILE A 25 5.91 1.97 -0.46
CA ILE A 25 6.62 1.68 -1.72
C ILE A 25 5.84 2.32 -2.88
N GLY A 26 6.50 3.21 -3.61
CA GLY A 26 5.86 4.02 -4.64
C GLY A 26 4.95 5.07 -4.02
N THR A 27 5.50 5.85 -3.09
CA THR A 27 4.72 6.74 -2.21
C THR A 27 3.97 7.85 -2.95
N GLY A 28 4.40 8.19 -4.16
CA GLY A 28 3.80 9.28 -4.95
C GLY A 28 3.85 10.60 -4.20
N CYS A 29 2.69 11.18 -3.92
CA CYS A 29 2.59 12.42 -3.14
C CYS A 29 2.69 12.22 -1.62
N GLY A 30 2.98 11.02 -1.14
CA GLY A 30 3.11 10.72 0.29
C GLY A 30 1.81 10.46 1.02
N LEU A 31 0.68 10.27 0.31
CA LEU A 31 -0.64 10.14 0.92
C LEU A 31 -0.71 8.97 1.92
N ILE A 32 -0.30 7.78 1.49
CA ILE A 32 -0.40 6.57 2.33
C ILE A 32 0.52 6.69 3.53
N ALA A 33 1.77 7.15 3.32
CA ALA A 33 2.72 7.40 4.42
C ALA A 33 2.17 8.39 5.45
N LEU A 34 1.52 9.48 5.03
CA LEU A 34 0.87 10.46 5.92
C LEU A 34 -0.29 9.85 6.70
N MET A 35 -1.14 9.07 6.05
CA MET A 35 -2.27 8.38 6.69
C MET A 35 -1.79 7.39 7.75
N ILE A 36 -0.76 6.61 7.45
CA ILE A 36 -0.11 5.70 8.39
C ILE A 36 0.53 6.49 9.53
N GLY A 37 1.25 7.56 9.23
CA GLY A 37 1.83 8.46 10.23
C GLY A 37 0.77 8.97 11.22
N GLN A 38 -0.43 9.34 10.75
CA GLN A 38 -1.55 9.73 11.59
C GLN A 38 -2.05 8.57 12.46
N ARG A 39 -2.29 7.40 11.87
CA ARG A 39 -2.84 6.23 12.58
C ARG A 39 -1.88 5.65 13.63
N THR A 40 -0.59 5.85 13.48
CA THR A 40 0.47 5.32 14.35
C THR A 40 0.99 6.33 15.39
N VAL A 41 0.26 7.41 15.67
CA VAL A 41 0.68 8.45 16.63
C VAL A 41 0.98 7.85 18.01
N ALA A 42 0.13 6.99 18.53
CA ALA A 42 0.29 6.38 19.85
C ALA A 42 1.50 5.41 19.90
N GLN A 43 1.77 4.70 18.83
CA GLN A 43 2.87 3.72 18.71
C GLN A 43 4.20 4.41 18.39
N ARG A 44 4.17 5.66 17.88
CA ARG A 44 5.34 6.39 17.38
C ARG A 44 6.11 5.62 16.30
N ALA A 45 5.41 4.87 15.46
CA ALA A 45 6.04 4.12 14.38
C ALA A 45 6.80 5.05 13.43
N THR A 46 7.92 4.56 12.92
CA THR A 46 8.70 5.24 11.88
C THR A 46 8.19 4.81 10.51
N VAL A 47 7.94 5.76 9.63
CA VAL A 47 7.49 5.49 8.26
C VAL A 47 8.58 5.92 7.28
N ARG A 48 9.09 4.97 6.50
CA ARG A 48 9.89 5.24 5.30
C ARG A 48 8.94 5.36 4.12
N ALA A 49 9.31 6.19 3.15
CA ALA A 49 8.58 6.37 1.92
C ALA A 49 9.59 6.39 0.78
N ILE A 50 9.37 5.62 -0.27
CA ILE A 50 10.28 5.53 -1.42
C ILE A 50 9.52 5.67 -2.74
N ASP A 51 10.13 6.35 -3.70
CA ASP A 51 9.63 6.49 -5.06
C ASP A 51 10.77 6.63 -6.06
N VAL A 52 10.60 6.12 -7.26
CA VAL A 52 11.59 6.26 -8.35
C VAL A 52 11.48 7.58 -9.09
N ASP A 53 10.34 8.25 -8.96
CA ASP A 53 10.07 9.54 -9.59
C ASP A 53 10.51 10.67 -8.65
N ARG A 54 11.50 11.47 -9.09
CA ARG A 54 12.04 12.58 -8.30
C ARG A 54 11.02 13.68 -8.03
N ASP A 55 10.11 13.95 -8.96
CA ASP A 55 9.09 14.98 -8.79
C ASP A 55 8.04 14.52 -7.77
N ALA A 56 7.70 13.23 -7.79
CA ALA A 56 6.85 12.62 -6.76
C ALA A 56 7.51 12.66 -5.38
N ALA A 57 8.79 12.29 -5.29
CA ALA A 57 9.57 12.35 -4.06
C ALA A 57 9.66 13.77 -3.48
N GLN A 58 9.87 14.78 -4.34
CA GLN A 58 9.87 16.19 -3.94
C GLN A 58 8.49 16.62 -3.40
N GLN A 59 7.40 16.24 -4.08
CA GLN A 59 6.04 16.54 -3.61
C GLN A 59 5.73 15.85 -2.27
N ALA A 60 6.18 14.59 -2.10
CA ALA A 60 6.02 13.89 -0.84
C ALA A 60 6.75 14.61 0.31
N LEU A 61 8.01 15.03 0.09
CA LEU A 61 8.79 15.77 1.07
C LEU A 61 8.10 17.08 1.50
N GLU A 62 7.56 17.84 0.56
CA GLU A 62 6.80 19.07 0.85
C GLU A 62 5.59 18.76 1.75
N ASN A 63 4.83 17.72 1.42
CA ASN A 63 3.67 17.30 2.19
C ASN A 63 4.08 16.79 3.59
N PHE A 64 5.18 16.04 3.71
CA PHE A 64 5.70 15.56 4.98
C PHE A 64 6.13 16.71 5.88
N SER A 65 6.88 17.66 5.33
CA SER A 65 7.39 18.84 6.06
C SER A 65 6.26 19.71 6.60
N ALA A 66 5.14 19.80 5.89
CA ALA A 66 3.94 20.55 6.30
C ALA A 66 3.06 19.77 7.29
N SER A 67 3.32 18.48 7.52
CA SER A 67 2.46 17.63 8.34
C SER A 67 2.83 17.70 9.84
N PRO A 68 1.86 17.44 10.74
CA PRO A 68 2.14 17.29 12.17
C PRO A 68 3.01 16.08 12.53
N TRP A 69 3.19 15.14 11.58
CA TRP A 69 3.92 13.87 11.80
C TRP A 69 5.31 13.85 11.18
N ARG A 70 5.83 15.01 10.74
CA ARG A 70 7.11 15.15 10.03
C ARG A 70 8.29 14.46 10.73
N ASP A 71 8.31 14.44 12.07
CA ASP A 71 9.41 13.86 12.86
C ASP A 71 9.54 12.33 12.70
N ARG A 72 8.56 11.68 12.06
CA ARG A 72 8.51 10.23 11.84
C ARG A 72 8.53 9.84 10.36
N LEU A 73 8.65 10.82 9.50
CA LEU A 73 8.67 10.70 8.05
C LEU A 73 10.04 11.13 7.50
N PRO A 74 10.40 10.75 6.27
CA PRO A 74 11.62 11.22 5.64
C PRO A 74 11.69 12.76 5.60
N SER A 75 12.87 13.31 5.87
CA SER A 75 13.12 14.76 5.93
C SER A 75 13.99 15.27 4.77
N ASP A 76 14.39 14.38 3.87
CA ASP A 76 15.24 14.68 2.72
C ASP A 76 14.71 13.95 1.48
N VAL A 77 14.76 14.63 0.32
CA VAL A 77 14.31 14.06 -0.94
C VAL A 77 15.15 12.85 -1.37
N GLU A 78 16.43 12.83 -1.07
CA GLU A 78 17.32 11.71 -1.41
C GLU A 78 17.00 10.45 -0.60
N GLN A 79 16.36 10.59 0.57
CA GLN A 79 15.82 9.46 1.32
C GLN A 79 14.56 8.86 0.68
N ILE A 80 13.84 9.63 -0.12
CA ILE A 80 12.60 9.22 -0.78
C ILE A 80 12.87 8.77 -2.22
N HIS A 81 13.73 9.51 -2.94
CA HIS A 81 14.03 9.26 -4.34
C HIS A 81 14.98 8.07 -4.50
N ILE A 82 14.43 6.87 -4.39
CA ILE A 82 15.18 5.61 -4.52
C ILE A 82 14.26 4.51 -5.08
N SER A 83 14.80 3.62 -5.92
CA SER A 83 14.07 2.46 -6.37
C SER A 83 13.93 1.42 -5.25
N LEU A 84 12.88 0.59 -5.29
CA LEU A 84 12.74 -0.53 -4.34
C LEU A 84 13.92 -1.51 -4.44
N GLN A 85 14.48 -1.71 -5.63
CA GLN A 85 15.62 -2.58 -5.87
C GLN A 85 16.89 -2.07 -5.16
N ASP A 86 17.19 -0.78 -5.33
CA ASP A 86 18.36 -0.15 -4.70
C ASP A 86 18.16 -0.05 -3.19
N PHE A 87 16.95 0.30 -2.74
CA PHE A 87 16.60 0.32 -1.33
C PHE A 87 16.74 -1.06 -0.67
N ALA A 88 16.31 -2.13 -1.35
CA ALA A 88 16.45 -3.50 -0.85
C ALA A 88 17.89 -4.05 -0.96
N ALA A 89 18.77 -3.38 -1.70
CA ALA A 89 20.20 -3.72 -1.75
C ALA A 89 20.99 -3.10 -0.58
N ASP A 90 20.42 -2.10 0.10
CA ASP A 90 21.02 -1.47 1.27
C ASP A 90 20.95 -2.43 2.47
N PRO A 91 22.10 -2.82 3.07
CA PRO A 91 22.13 -3.69 4.25
C PRO A 91 21.33 -3.12 5.45
N ASP A 92 21.25 -1.80 5.57
CA ASP A 92 20.48 -1.14 6.64
C ASP A 92 18.95 -1.27 6.47
N ALA A 93 18.49 -1.65 5.28
CA ALA A 93 17.08 -1.91 5.01
C ALA A 93 16.71 -3.39 5.17
N GLU A 94 17.70 -4.29 5.24
CA GLU A 94 17.45 -5.73 5.29
C GLU A 94 16.72 -6.15 6.56
N SER A 95 15.63 -6.91 6.38
CA SER A 95 14.82 -7.50 7.47
C SER A 95 14.35 -6.49 8.54
N ARG A 96 14.19 -5.23 8.17
CA ARG A 96 13.96 -4.11 9.09
C ARG A 96 12.48 -3.76 9.29
N PHE A 97 11.63 -3.99 8.27
CA PHE A 97 10.28 -3.46 8.27
C PHE A 97 9.23 -4.49 8.72
N ASP A 98 8.32 -4.06 9.59
CA ASP A 98 7.20 -4.86 10.07
C ASP A 98 6.04 -4.86 9.06
N LEU A 99 5.92 -3.77 8.29
CA LEU A 99 4.87 -3.59 7.30
C LEU A 99 5.41 -2.86 6.07
N ALA A 100 5.13 -3.39 4.90
CA ALA A 100 5.24 -2.69 3.63
C ALA A 100 3.84 -2.44 3.07
N VAL A 101 3.60 -1.25 2.54
CA VAL A 101 2.38 -0.91 1.81
C VAL A 101 2.74 -0.46 0.41
N CYS A 102 1.93 -0.82 -0.58
CA CYS A 102 2.15 -0.39 -1.95
C CYS A 102 0.82 -0.26 -2.70
N ASN A 103 0.65 0.89 -3.35
CA ASN A 103 -0.35 1.10 -4.39
C ASN A 103 0.39 1.10 -5.74
N PRO A 104 0.72 -0.08 -6.29
CA PRO A 104 1.58 -0.14 -7.46
C PRO A 104 0.90 0.47 -8.68
N PRO A 105 1.66 1.02 -9.64
CA PRO A 105 1.10 1.29 -10.96
C PRO A 105 0.53 -0.01 -11.50
N TYR A 106 -0.63 0.06 -12.20
CA TYR A 106 -1.29 -1.14 -12.70
C TYR A 106 -0.29 -1.99 -13.49
N PHE A 107 -0.13 -3.25 -13.08
CA PHE A 107 0.67 -4.21 -13.81
C PHE A 107 0.01 -4.38 -15.18
N THR A 108 0.56 -3.76 -16.20
CA THR A 108 0.10 -3.98 -17.57
C THR A 108 0.68 -5.30 -18.03
N ASN A 109 -0.21 -6.29 -18.29
CA ASN A 109 0.18 -7.40 -19.12
C ASN A 109 0.63 -6.85 -20.47
N ASP A 110 1.64 -7.43 -21.09
CA ASP A 110 2.37 -7.00 -22.29
C ASP A 110 1.54 -6.72 -23.55
N PHE A 111 0.25 -6.50 -23.43
CA PHE A 111 -0.71 -6.39 -24.52
C PHE A 111 -1.51 -5.08 -24.55
N LEU A 112 -0.86 -3.92 -24.53
CA LEU A 112 -1.54 -2.75 -25.13
C LEU A 112 -0.54 -1.65 -25.53
N PRO A 113 -0.34 -1.38 -26.82
CA PRO A 113 0.32 -0.18 -27.29
C PRO A 113 -0.71 0.96 -27.45
N SER A 114 -1.22 1.55 -26.38
CA SER A 114 -1.82 2.87 -26.50
C SER A 114 -0.74 3.94 -26.40
N ARG A 115 -0.90 5.09 -27.11
CA ARG A 115 0.06 6.21 -27.03
C ARG A 115 0.20 6.74 -25.60
N ASP A 116 -0.85 6.63 -24.80
CA ASP A 116 -0.86 7.04 -23.40
C ASP A 116 -0.14 6.05 -22.48
N ALA A 117 -0.24 4.74 -22.73
CA ALA A 117 0.52 3.73 -22.03
C ALA A 117 2.04 3.90 -22.26
N ARG A 118 2.47 4.32 -23.45
CA ARG A 118 3.87 4.61 -23.76
C ARG A 118 4.38 5.88 -23.06
N ARG A 119 3.52 6.84 -22.75
CA ARG A 119 3.88 8.05 -22.00
C ARG A 119 4.00 7.76 -20.51
N VAL A 120 3.11 6.95 -19.98
CA VAL A 120 3.15 6.42 -18.60
C VAL A 120 4.34 5.48 -18.43
N ALA A 121 4.60 4.57 -19.38
CA ALA A 121 5.74 3.63 -19.34
C ALA A 121 7.11 4.29 -19.49
N ARG A 122 7.20 5.55 -19.95
CA ARG A 122 8.47 6.30 -20.00
C ARG A 122 8.77 7.04 -18.69
N HIS A 123 7.79 7.25 -17.85
CA HIS A 123 7.94 7.94 -16.56
C HIS A 123 7.76 6.99 -15.35
N THR A 124 7.25 5.79 -15.57
CA THR A 124 7.18 4.75 -14.55
C THR A 124 8.04 3.60 -15.01
N SER A 125 9.20 3.43 -14.40
CA SER A 125 9.89 2.14 -14.43
C SER A 125 8.89 1.15 -13.84
N LEU A 126 8.24 0.36 -14.71
CA LEU A 126 7.27 -0.66 -14.30
C LEU A 126 7.96 -1.55 -13.28
N LEU A 127 7.52 -1.51 -12.04
CA LEU A 127 7.96 -2.44 -11.01
C LEU A 127 7.28 -3.80 -11.32
N PRO A 128 8.00 -4.78 -11.89
CA PRO A 128 7.41 -6.08 -12.19
C PRO A 128 6.86 -6.69 -10.90
N ARG A 129 5.69 -7.31 -10.97
CA ARG A 129 5.03 -7.91 -9.80
C ARG A 129 5.98 -8.82 -9.01
N LYS A 130 6.71 -9.70 -9.70
CA LYS A 130 7.69 -10.59 -9.06
C LYS A 130 8.82 -9.81 -8.38
N SER A 131 9.29 -8.72 -8.98
CA SER A 131 10.32 -7.84 -8.39
C SER A 131 9.81 -7.14 -7.14
N LEU A 132 8.53 -6.70 -7.11
CA LEU A 132 7.91 -6.15 -5.91
C LEU A 132 7.99 -7.14 -4.75
N PHE A 133 7.54 -8.37 -4.94
CA PHE A 133 7.55 -9.38 -3.88
C PHE A 133 8.97 -9.76 -3.43
N LEU A 134 9.89 -10.03 -4.36
CA LEU A 134 11.26 -10.42 -4.03
C LEU A 134 12.01 -9.34 -3.24
N ASN A 135 11.87 -8.07 -3.62
CA ASN A 135 12.53 -6.98 -2.90
C ASN A 135 11.79 -6.63 -1.60
N SER A 136 10.46 -6.69 -1.56
CA SER A 136 9.72 -6.55 -0.31
C SER A 136 10.12 -7.61 0.71
N ARG A 137 10.37 -8.87 0.25
CA ARG A 137 10.82 -9.95 1.13
C ARG A 137 12.17 -9.66 1.77
N ARG A 138 13.07 -8.98 1.07
CA ARG A 138 14.39 -8.61 1.63
C ARG A 138 14.29 -7.56 2.73
N VAL A 139 13.43 -6.57 2.57
CA VAL A 139 13.30 -5.46 3.52
C VAL A 139 12.38 -5.78 4.70
N LEU A 140 11.44 -6.71 4.53
CA LEU A 140 10.53 -7.13 5.58
C LEU A 140 11.20 -8.04 6.60
N SER A 141 10.88 -7.85 7.88
CA SER A 141 11.25 -8.75 8.96
C SER A 141 10.63 -10.16 8.73
N PRO A 142 11.10 -11.20 9.43
CA PRO A 142 10.54 -12.56 9.29
C PRO A 142 9.02 -12.64 9.49
N THR A 143 8.47 -11.79 10.35
CA THR A 143 7.02 -11.64 10.61
C THR A 143 6.38 -10.50 9.84
N GLY A 144 7.14 -9.84 8.96
CA GLY A 144 6.73 -8.68 8.21
C GLY A 144 5.63 -8.99 7.19
N ARG A 145 4.83 -7.97 6.89
CA ARG A 145 3.64 -8.07 6.04
C ARG A 145 3.72 -7.10 4.88
N LEU A 146 3.15 -7.50 3.74
CA LEU A 146 3.00 -6.67 2.55
C LEU A 146 1.51 -6.46 2.26
N CYS A 147 1.08 -5.21 2.20
CA CYS A 147 -0.29 -4.83 1.85
C CYS A 147 -0.35 -4.11 0.51
N LEU A 148 -1.28 -4.55 -0.34
CA LEU A 148 -1.47 -4.02 -1.68
C LEU A 148 -2.92 -3.59 -1.91
N VAL A 149 -3.13 -2.57 -2.74
CA VAL A 149 -4.40 -2.29 -3.38
C VAL A 149 -4.25 -2.46 -4.89
N LEU A 150 -5.15 -3.22 -5.52
CA LEU A 150 -5.06 -3.58 -6.93
C LEU A 150 -6.44 -3.53 -7.61
N PRO A 151 -6.49 -3.39 -8.95
CA PRO A 151 -7.67 -3.77 -9.70
C PRO A 151 -8.06 -5.22 -9.41
N TYR A 152 -9.35 -5.48 -9.18
CA TYR A 152 -9.85 -6.80 -8.82
C TYR A 152 -9.40 -7.92 -9.79
N ALA A 153 -9.37 -7.62 -11.09
CA ALA A 153 -8.94 -8.58 -12.12
C ALA A 153 -7.48 -9.05 -11.98
N GLN A 154 -6.65 -8.33 -11.21
CA GLN A 154 -5.23 -8.69 -11.02
C GLN A 154 -4.99 -9.53 -9.75
N ALA A 155 -6.05 -9.80 -8.97
CA ALA A 155 -5.92 -10.50 -7.68
C ALA A 155 -5.32 -11.91 -7.84
N ALA A 156 -5.90 -12.73 -8.73
CA ALA A 156 -5.51 -14.14 -8.89
C ALA A 156 -4.02 -14.27 -9.25
N GLU A 157 -3.57 -13.59 -10.30
CA GLU A 157 -2.18 -13.62 -10.76
C GLU A 157 -1.22 -13.05 -9.69
N THR A 158 -1.66 -12.05 -8.90
CA THR A 158 -0.83 -11.52 -7.81
C THR A 158 -0.66 -12.53 -6.68
N ILE A 159 -1.69 -13.27 -6.34
CA ILE A 159 -1.63 -14.32 -5.32
C ILE A 159 -0.71 -15.47 -5.78
N GLU A 160 -0.77 -15.86 -7.06
CA GLU A 160 0.11 -16.88 -7.63
C GLU A 160 1.59 -16.46 -7.53
N VAL A 161 1.93 -15.22 -7.94
CA VAL A 161 3.29 -14.69 -7.84
C VAL A 161 3.74 -14.56 -6.38
N ALA A 162 2.84 -14.21 -5.47
CA ALA A 162 3.14 -14.17 -4.04
C ALA A 162 3.58 -15.55 -3.52
N LEU A 163 2.86 -16.60 -3.88
CA LEU A 163 3.21 -17.98 -3.51
C LEU A 163 4.58 -18.40 -4.07
N GLU A 164 4.88 -18.07 -5.33
CA GLU A 164 6.19 -18.34 -5.94
C GLU A 164 7.35 -17.61 -5.26
N THR A 165 7.07 -16.53 -4.54
CA THR A 165 8.06 -15.67 -3.87
C THR A 165 8.02 -15.81 -2.35
N GLU A 166 7.46 -16.92 -1.86
CA GLU A 166 7.39 -17.28 -0.44
C GLU A 166 6.60 -16.29 0.41
N PHE A 167 5.50 -15.78 -0.15
CA PHE A 167 4.45 -15.09 0.57
C PHE A 167 3.16 -15.91 0.58
N ARG A 168 2.39 -15.79 1.66
CA ARG A 168 1.04 -16.34 1.76
C ARG A 168 0.02 -15.23 1.95
N LEU A 169 -1.15 -15.40 1.36
CA LEU A 169 -2.29 -14.52 1.57
C LEU A 169 -2.81 -14.70 3.01
N TRP A 170 -2.91 -13.60 3.75
CA TRP A 170 -3.46 -13.58 5.11
C TRP A 170 -4.84 -12.96 5.18
N ALA A 171 -5.07 -11.89 4.39
CA ALA A 171 -6.37 -11.27 4.30
C ALA A 171 -6.63 -10.74 2.90
N ARG A 172 -7.90 -10.73 2.52
CA ARG A 172 -8.41 -10.18 1.28
C ARG A 172 -9.71 -9.44 1.56
N THR A 173 -9.82 -8.21 1.05
CA THR A 173 -11.06 -7.45 1.03
C THR A 173 -11.40 -7.07 -0.40
N ASP A 174 -12.47 -7.61 -0.93
CA ASP A 174 -12.98 -7.27 -2.25
C ASP A 174 -13.79 -5.98 -2.17
N VAL A 175 -13.51 -5.01 -3.04
CA VAL A 175 -14.13 -3.67 -2.98
C VAL A 175 -15.07 -3.45 -4.15
N ARG A 176 -16.32 -3.18 -3.80
CA ARG A 176 -17.42 -2.90 -4.71
C ARG A 176 -17.85 -1.42 -4.61
N PRO A 177 -18.05 -0.71 -5.72
CA PRO A 177 -18.43 0.71 -5.67
C PRO A 177 -19.82 0.92 -5.05
N ASN A 178 -20.76 0.02 -5.31
CA ASN A 178 -22.13 0.02 -4.78
C ASN A 178 -22.68 -1.42 -4.78
N PRO A 179 -23.84 -1.70 -4.15
CA PRO A 179 -24.35 -3.07 -3.95
C PRO A 179 -24.58 -3.85 -5.25
N THR A 180 -24.90 -3.18 -6.35
CA THR A 180 -25.16 -3.81 -7.66
C THR A 180 -23.96 -3.71 -8.63
N GLY A 181 -22.91 -2.97 -8.25
CA GLY A 181 -21.74 -2.76 -9.06
C GLY A 181 -20.81 -3.99 -9.10
N GLN A 182 -20.01 -4.09 -10.13
CA GLN A 182 -18.98 -5.11 -10.19
C GLN A 182 -17.83 -4.81 -9.24
N LEU A 183 -17.14 -5.83 -8.76
CA LEU A 183 -15.90 -5.69 -7.99
C LEU A 183 -14.87 -4.92 -8.81
N LYS A 184 -14.28 -3.88 -8.22
CA LYS A 184 -13.36 -2.97 -8.91
C LYS A 184 -11.95 -3.01 -8.34
N ARG A 185 -11.82 -3.19 -7.02
CA ARG A 185 -10.55 -3.22 -6.31
C ARG A 185 -10.49 -4.41 -5.39
N VAL A 186 -9.29 -4.74 -5.01
CA VAL A 186 -9.00 -5.71 -3.96
C VAL A 186 -7.88 -5.18 -3.09
N LEU A 187 -8.03 -5.36 -1.80
CA LEU A 187 -7.00 -5.13 -0.80
C LEU A 187 -6.47 -6.50 -0.38
N LEU A 188 -5.16 -6.68 -0.43
CA LEU A 188 -4.50 -7.94 -0.14
C LEU A 188 -3.43 -7.74 0.93
N GLU A 189 -3.44 -8.57 1.95
CA GLU A 189 -2.39 -8.67 2.95
C GLU A 189 -1.66 -10.00 2.79
N PHE A 190 -0.35 -9.92 2.64
CA PHE A 190 0.53 -11.07 2.54
C PHE A 190 1.49 -11.10 3.73
N GLY A 191 1.66 -12.29 4.34
CA GLY A 191 2.73 -12.56 5.30
C GLY A 191 3.86 -13.35 4.65
N ARG A 192 5.09 -13.17 5.15
CA ARG A 192 6.21 -14.00 4.73
C ARG A 192 6.01 -15.44 5.18
N GLN A 193 6.32 -16.40 4.31
CA GLN A 193 6.39 -17.79 4.68
C GLN A 193 7.75 -18.05 5.36
N SER A 194 7.72 -18.62 6.56
CA SER A 194 8.96 -19.02 7.25
C SER A 194 9.49 -20.34 6.71
N PHE A 195 10.83 -20.50 6.67
CA PHE A 195 11.49 -21.73 6.20
C PHE A 195 11.19 -22.94 7.07
N ASP A 196 10.87 -22.75 8.34
CA ASP A 196 10.61 -23.83 9.31
C ASP A 196 9.11 -24.14 9.48
N GLY A 197 8.25 -23.51 8.68
CA GLY A 197 6.81 -23.73 8.75
C GLY A 197 6.11 -23.16 10.00
N SER A 198 6.85 -22.54 10.92
CA SER A 198 6.33 -22.17 12.25
C SER A 198 5.55 -20.86 12.31
N ILE A 199 5.73 -19.92 11.38
CA ILE A 199 5.15 -18.57 11.49
C ILE A 199 3.87 -18.37 10.67
N CYS A 200 3.57 -19.25 9.72
CA CYS A 200 2.30 -19.22 8.99
C CYS A 200 1.72 -20.63 8.92
N ALA A 201 1.33 -21.17 10.10
CA ALA A 201 0.47 -22.34 10.14
C ALA A 201 -0.74 -22.15 9.20
N ASP A 202 -1.22 -23.23 8.63
CA ASP A 202 -2.40 -23.37 7.75
C ASP A 202 -3.63 -22.61 8.29
N ARG A 203 -3.58 -21.30 8.18
CA ARG A 203 -4.70 -20.42 8.49
C ARG A 203 -5.34 -20.03 7.15
N ASP A 204 -6.62 -20.31 7.03
CA ASP A 204 -7.40 -19.80 5.90
C ASP A 204 -7.36 -18.28 5.88
N PRO A 205 -7.15 -17.68 4.72
CA PRO A 205 -7.17 -16.22 4.59
C PRO A 205 -8.50 -15.64 5.04
N ILE A 206 -8.46 -14.54 5.79
CA ILE A 206 -9.67 -13.76 6.07
C ILE A 206 -10.16 -13.17 4.75
N HIS A 207 -11.45 -13.35 4.43
CA HIS A 207 -12.05 -12.83 3.22
C HIS A 207 -13.27 -11.99 3.56
N ASP A 208 -13.18 -10.70 3.23
CA ASP A 208 -14.23 -9.70 3.45
C ASP A 208 -14.63 -9.02 2.14
N GLU A 209 -15.79 -8.37 2.13
CA GLU A 209 -16.23 -7.48 1.07
C GLU A 209 -16.55 -6.10 1.64
N LEU A 210 -16.08 -5.04 0.96
CA LEU A 210 -16.38 -3.66 1.28
C LEU A 210 -17.20 -3.03 0.15
N VAL A 211 -18.40 -2.55 0.47
CA VAL A 211 -19.23 -1.73 -0.41
C VAL A 211 -18.99 -0.27 -0.06
N VAL A 212 -18.62 0.57 -1.06
CA VAL A 212 -18.24 1.97 -0.80
C VAL A 212 -19.47 2.86 -0.61
N GLU A 213 -20.40 2.83 -1.55
CA GLU A 213 -21.61 3.66 -1.53
C GLU A 213 -22.87 2.80 -1.51
N VAL A 214 -23.89 3.24 -0.80
CA VAL A 214 -25.25 2.69 -0.90
C VAL A 214 -25.93 3.24 -2.15
N THR A 215 -25.91 4.58 -2.27
CA THR A 215 -26.33 5.34 -3.44
C THR A 215 -25.30 6.43 -3.73
N ARG A 216 -25.43 7.14 -4.83
CA ARG A 216 -24.48 8.19 -5.23
C ARG A 216 -24.29 9.23 -4.12
N ASN A 217 -23.04 9.37 -3.65
CA ASN A 217 -22.61 10.24 -2.54
C ASN A 217 -23.15 9.86 -1.15
N GLU A 218 -23.75 8.70 -1.00
CA GLU A 218 -24.16 8.14 0.28
C GLU A 218 -23.32 6.92 0.58
N PHE A 219 -22.39 7.06 1.50
CA PHE A 219 -21.42 6.01 1.84
C PHE A 219 -22.00 5.00 2.82
N THR A 220 -21.58 3.74 2.72
CA THR A 220 -21.93 2.68 3.69
C THR A 220 -21.32 2.97 5.05
N ASP A 221 -21.89 2.39 6.11
CA ASP A 221 -21.36 2.52 7.47
C ASP A 221 -19.97 1.87 7.57
N ASP A 222 -19.74 0.75 6.90
CA ASP A 222 -18.44 0.08 6.88
C ASP A 222 -17.36 0.95 6.23
N TYR A 223 -17.66 1.59 5.09
CA TYR A 223 -16.72 2.51 4.45
C TYR A 223 -16.47 3.75 5.30
N ARG A 224 -17.51 4.29 5.94
CA ARG A 224 -17.41 5.43 6.87
C ARG A 224 -16.51 5.06 8.05
N ALA A 225 -16.77 3.93 8.72
CA ALA A 225 -15.98 3.47 9.85
C ALA A 225 -14.51 3.26 9.48
N LEU A 226 -14.24 2.72 8.29
CA LEU A 226 -12.88 2.53 7.78
C LEU A 226 -12.14 3.85 7.53
N THR A 227 -12.83 4.88 6.99
CA THR A 227 -12.19 6.08 6.44
C THR A 227 -12.48 7.36 7.20
N GLU A 228 -13.29 7.34 8.28
CA GLU A 228 -13.78 8.53 8.98
C GLU A 228 -12.67 9.48 9.44
N GLN A 229 -11.49 8.95 9.82
CA GLN A 229 -10.36 9.75 10.29
C GLN A 229 -9.75 10.63 9.18
N PHE A 230 -10.05 10.34 7.92
CA PHE A 230 -9.45 10.99 6.74
C PHE A 230 -10.48 11.75 5.90
N HIS A 231 -11.77 11.68 6.23
CA HIS A 231 -12.85 12.28 5.47
C HIS A 231 -13.47 13.47 6.21
N LEU A 232 -13.22 14.69 5.73
CA LEU A 232 -13.76 15.91 6.34
C LEU A 232 -15.30 15.91 6.42
N ARG A 233 -15.98 15.21 5.51
CA ARG A 233 -17.45 15.10 5.53
C ARG A 233 -17.95 14.30 6.74
N PHE A 234 -17.22 13.28 7.16
CA PHE A 234 -17.63 12.42 8.27
C PHE A 234 -17.32 13.01 9.65
N ALA A 235 -16.35 13.93 9.69
CA ALA A 235 -16.00 14.64 10.93
C ALA A 235 -17.10 15.64 11.40
N LYS A 236 -17.98 16.09 10.50
CA LYS A 236 -19.04 17.06 10.82
C LYS A 236 -20.30 16.43 11.41
N ASP A 237 -20.47 15.11 11.30
CA ASP A 237 -21.66 14.40 11.81
C ASP A 237 -21.55 14.05 13.30
N LYS A 238 -20.46 14.45 13.99
CA LYS A 238 -20.21 14.23 15.43
C LYS A 238 -20.41 15.48 16.30
N GLY A 239 -21.09 16.52 15.76
CA GLY A 239 -21.39 17.77 16.46
C GLY A 239 -22.83 17.84 16.98
#